data_7589b34c59e431225fade83cb83b73ef
#
_entry.id   7589b34c59e431225fade83cb83b73ef
#
_cell.length_a   1.000
_cell.length_b   1.000
_cell.length_c   1.000
_cell.angle_alpha   90.00
_cell.angle_beta   90.00
_cell.angle_gamma   90.00
#
_symmetry.space_group_name_H-M   'P 1'
#
loop_
_entity.id
_entity.type
_entity.pdbx_description
1 polymer ?
#
loop_
_entity_poly.entity_id
_entity_poly.type
_entity_poly.pdbx_seq_one_letter_code
_entity_poly.pdbx_strand_id
1 'polypeptide(L)' 'MILDELLAIPADATTATIQGVEMQIISADQADNMLEADTNDEKTHECILKNGRFLFESENGELKALYKVHI' A
#
# COMPACT_ATOMS: atom_id res chain seq x y z
N MET A 1 3.03 -1.57 14.39
CA MET A 1 1.84 -1.26 13.55
C MET A 1 2.29 -0.96 12.13
N ILE A 2 1.46 -1.27 11.16
CA ILE A 2 1.83 -1.09 9.75
C ILE A 2 2.14 0.36 9.39
N LEU A 3 1.47 1.33 10.01
CA LEU A 3 1.75 2.74 9.77
C LEU A 3 3.19 3.12 10.09
N ASP A 4 3.73 2.61 11.18
CA ASP A 4 5.11 2.88 11.57
C ASP A 4 6.07 2.28 10.55
N GLU A 5 5.77 1.09 10.06
CA GLU A 5 6.59 0.43 9.04
C GLU A 5 6.54 1.19 7.71
N LEU A 6 5.36 1.67 7.32
CA LEU A 6 5.21 2.46 6.09
C LEU A 6 5.98 3.79 6.21
N LEU A 7 5.91 4.46 7.35
CA LEU A 7 6.61 5.72 7.57
C LEU A 7 8.13 5.57 7.53
N ALA A 8 8.63 4.38 7.81
CA ALA A 8 10.06 4.09 7.75
C ALA A 8 10.59 3.92 6.32
N ILE A 9 9.71 3.78 5.33
CA ILE A 9 10.12 3.65 3.93
C ILE A 9 10.59 5.00 3.39
N PRO A 10 11.82 5.11 2.84
CA PRO A 10 12.26 6.37 2.23
C PRO A 10 11.32 6.81 1.11
N ALA A 11 11.10 8.12 0.99
CA ALA A 11 10.16 8.68 0.01
C ALA A 11 10.50 8.31 -1.44
N ASP A 12 11.78 8.12 -1.73
CA ASP A 12 12.28 7.78 -3.08
C ASP A 12 12.51 6.28 -3.27
N ALA A 13 12.18 5.46 -2.28
CA ALA A 13 12.39 4.01 -2.38
C ALA A 13 11.44 3.39 -3.41
N THR A 14 11.96 2.48 -4.20
CA THR A 14 11.17 1.71 -5.18
C THR A 14 10.98 0.26 -4.73
N THR A 15 11.63 -0.13 -3.64
CA THR A 15 11.50 -1.47 -3.06
C THR A 15 11.41 -1.37 -1.55
N ALA A 16 10.64 -2.25 -0.97
CA ALA A 16 10.55 -2.40 0.48
C ALA A 16 9.90 -3.75 0.79
N THR A 17 10.14 -4.26 1.98
CA THR A 17 9.50 -5.49 2.44
C THR A 17 8.94 -5.25 3.83
N ILE A 18 7.64 -5.50 4.00
CA ILE A 18 6.96 -5.34 5.26
C ILE A 18 6.22 -6.63 5.57
N GLN A 19 6.48 -7.19 6.74
CA GLN A 19 5.84 -8.45 7.18
C GLN A 19 5.97 -9.57 6.13
N GLY A 20 7.12 -9.60 5.44
CA GLY A 20 7.37 -10.59 4.40
C GLY A 20 6.75 -10.30 3.04
N VAL A 21 6.08 -9.17 2.88
CA VAL A 21 5.41 -8.79 1.62
C VAL A 21 6.23 -7.71 0.92
N GLU A 22 6.56 -7.96 -0.35
CA GLU A 22 7.31 -7.00 -1.16
C GLU A 22 6.40 -5.90 -1.67
N MET A 23 6.87 -4.65 -1.56
CA MET A 23 6.17 -3.48 -2.08
C MET A 23 6.27 -3.45 -3.60
N GLN A 24 5.15 -3.19 -4.27
CA GLN A 24 5.09 -2.97 -5.70
C GLN A 24 4.76 -1.52 -6.01
N ILE A 25 5.29 -0.99 -7.10
CA ILE A 25 5.00 0.37 -7.54
C ILE A 25 3.86 0.32 -8.57
N ILE A 26 2.82 1.11 -8.34
CA ILE A 26 1.67 1.18 -9.24
C ILE A 26 1.39 2.64 -9.62
N SER A 27 0.66 2.83 -10.71
CA SER A 27 0.24 4.17 -11.13
C SER A 27 -0.96 4.66 -10.31
N ALA A 28 -1.22 5.96 -10.35
CA ALA A 28 -2.40 6.52 -9.70
C ALA A 28 -3.69 5.93 -10.27
N ASP A 29 -3.74 5.69 -11.58
CA ASP A 29 -4.91 5.08 -12.22
C ASP A 29 -5.13 3.65 -11.72
N GLN A 30 -4.07 2.88 -11.58
CA GLN A 30 -4.18 1.53 -11.02
C GLN A 30 -4.67 1.55 -9.58
N ALA A 31 -4.15 2.49 -8.79
CA ALA A 31 -4.57 2.64 -7.40
C ALA A 31 -6.06 2.98 -7.30
N ASP A 32 -6.53 3.92 -8.10
CA ASP A 32 -7.94 4.31 -8.12
C ASP A 32 -8.83 3.15 -8.55
N ASN A 33 -8.41 2.40 -9.56
CA ASN A 33 -9.15 1.21 -10.01
C ASN A 33 -9.23 0.14 -8.93
N MET A 34 -8.16 -0.08 -8.19
CA MET A 34 -8.15 -1.04 -7.09
C MET A 34 -9.11 -0.64 -5.98
N LEU A 35 -9.09 0.63 -5.59
CA LEU A 35 -9.99 1.14 -4.55
C LEU A 35 -11.46 1.07 -5.00
N GLU A 36 -11.72 1.39 -6.25
CA GLU A 36 -13.07 1.34 -6.80
C GLU A 36 -13.59 -0.10 -6.88
N ALA A 37 -12.74 -1.04 -7.28
CA ALA A 37 -13.11 -2.45 -7.37
C ALA A 37 -13.37 -3.08 -6.00
N ASP A 38 -12.77 -2.53 -4.93
CA ASP A 38 -12.84 -3.10 -3.59
C ASP A 38 -13.92 -2.49 -2.70
N THR A 39 -14.85 -1.71 -3.26
CA THR A 39 -15.84 -0.97 -2.46
C THR A 39 -16.70 -1.86 -1.56
N ASN A 40 -16.90 -3.11 -1.91
CA ASN A 40 -17.76 -4.02 -1.14
C ASN A 40 -16.99 -4.94 -0.18
N ASP A 41 -15.73 -5.23 -0.47
CA ASP A 41 -14.94 -6.18 0.33
C ASP A 41 -14.11 -5.52 1.42
N GLU A 42 -13.81 -4.24 1.27
CA GLU A 42 -13.04 -3.45 2.24
C GLU A 42 -11.68 -4.08 2.60
N LYS A 43 -11.07 -4.79 1.65
CA LYS A 43 -9.76 -5.42 1.85
C LYS A 43 -8.60 -4.48 1.56
N THR A 44 -8.82 -3.52 0.67
CA THR A 44 -7.79 -2.57 0.25
C THR A 44 -7.89 -1.30 1.08
N HIS A 45 -6.78 -0.93 1.69
CA HIS A 45 -6.68 0.24 2.54
C HIS A 45 -5.72 1.25 1.93
N GLU A 46 -6.09 2.52 1.95
CA GLU A 46 -5.24 3.60 1.46
C GLU A 46 -4.64 4.38 2.62
N CYS A 47 -3.34 4.66 2.52
CA CYS A 47 -2.64 5.51 3.47
C CYS A 47 -1.90 6.61 2.72
N ILE A 48 -2.27 7.87 2.98
CA ILE A 48 -1.57 9.03 2.42
C ILE A 48 -0.69 9.60 3.52
N LEU A 49 0.62 9.43 3.37
CA LEU A 49 1.60 9.81 4.37
C LEU A 49 2.56 10.84 3.80
N LYS A 50 3.37 11.45 4.67
CA LYS A 50 4.36 12.45 4.25
C LYS A 50 5.39 11.91 3.26
N ASN A 51 5.66 10.62 3.29
CA ASN A 51 6.63 9.95 2.42
C ASN A 51 6.01 9.28 1.20
N GLY A 52 4.70 9.40 0.99
CA GLY A 52 4.04 8.89 -0.19
C GLY A 52 2.63 8.37 0.06
N ARG A 53 2.02 7.91 -1.03
CA ARG A 53 0.69 7.29 -0.99
C ARG A 53 0.86 5.79 -1.12
N PHE A 54 0.31 5.06 -0.17
CA PHE A 54 0.44 3.60 -0.13
C PHE A 54 -0.94 2.95 -0.12
N LEU A 55 -1.04 1.79 -0.76
CA LEU A 55 -2.19 0.92 -0.65
C LEU A 55 -1.72 -0.42 -0.11
N PHE A 56 -2.51 -1.03 0.73
CA PHE A 56 -2.21 -2.39 1.19
C PHE A 56 -3.49 -3.20 1.31
N GLU A 57 -3.36 -4.49 1.08
CA GLU A 57 -4.45 -5.44 1.24
C GLU A 57 -4.15 -6.32 2.44
N SER A 58 -5.16 -6.50 3.30
CA SER A 58 -5.05 -7.36 4.47
C SER A 58 -6.21 -8.33 4.52
N GLU A 59 -5.97 -9.50 5.09
CA GLU A 59 -6.99 -10.52 5.28
C GLU A 59 -6.69 -11.26 6.57
N ASN A 60 -7.70 -11.38 7.43
CA ASN A 60 -7.57 -12.06 8.73
C ASN A 60 -6.42 -11.51 9.59
N GLY A 61 -6.20 -10.20 9.52
CA GLY A 61 -5.14 -9.54 10.29
C GLY A 61 -3.75 -9.67 9.69
N GLU A 62 -3.62 -10.30 8.53
CA GLU A 62 -2.34 -10.47 7.86
C GLU A 62 -2.23 -9.58 6.62
N LEU A 63 -1.05 -8.98 6.44
CA LEU A 63 -0.76 -8.23 5.23
C LEU A 63 -0.57 -9.19 4.07
N LYS A 64 -1.31 -8.99 2.98
CA LYS A 64 -1.25 -9.86 1.79
C LYS A 64 -0.58 -9.18 0.60
N ALA A 65 -0.71 -7.86 0.47
CA ALA A 65 -0.10 -7.13 -0.63
C ALA A 65 0.19 -5.70 -0.18
N LEU A 66 1.21 -5.09 -0.77
CA LEU A 66 1.61 -3.74 -0.47
C LEU A 66 1.99 -3.02 -1.76
N TYR A 67 1.44 -1.81 -1.93
CA TYR A 67 1.68 -1.01 -3.13
C TYR A 67 2.06 0.41 -2.74
N LYS A 68 2.95 1.01 -3.52
CA LYS A 68 3.26 2.43 -3.43
C LYS A 68 2.83 3.08 -4.73
N VAL A 69 2.08 4.16 -4.64
CA VAL A 69 1.59 4.87 -5.83
C VAL A 69 2.70 5.77 -6.36
N HIS A 70 3.01 5.62 -7.63
CA HIS A 70 4.01 6.45 -8.31
C HIS A 70 3.38 7.82 -8.61
N ILE A 71 4.11 8.85 -8.28
CA ILE A 71 3.69 10.23 -8.52
C ILE A 71 4.38 10.79 -9.78
#